data_aea45ace9e0bbc5f547c19baabdf7b94
#
_entry.id   aea45ace9e0bbc5f547c19baabdf7b94
#
_cell.length_a   1.000
_cell.length_b   1.000
_cell.length_c   1.000
_cell.angle_alpha   90.00
_cell.angle_beta   90.00
_cell.angle_gamma   90.00
#
_symmetry.space_group_name_H-M   'P 1'
#
loop_
_entity.id
_entity.type
_entity.pdbx_description
1 polymer ?
#
loop_
_entity_poly.entity_id
_entity_poly.type
_entity_poly.pdbx_seq_one_letter_code
_entity_poly.pdbx_strand_id
1 'polypeptide(L)'
;MAATAAPEQAVDSLRTHAAPRKARRTRSFWRELPVLFVIALAIALLIKSFVVQAFYIPSSSMENTLDIGDKVLVNKLVYHFRSIQPGDIVVFNGVGSWEPVPPPAQSSSNPLVRLYDVTLNPLYHSILGLFGTAPGQQDFIKRVIGVPGDRVACCTGGDVTVNGVPLREQSYLYPGNIPSTQAFSIKVPAGRLWVMGDHRAVSYDSRGHQADPGNGTIPESMVIGRAFMTVWPPGRWRVLDIPATFGQAGINGPTGAALGPAVAPAAPYLPLAAGFVLAVPLTWLQRRLRRRVIGRLQSRGGLRGLVRRR
;
A
#
# COMPACT_ATOMS: atom_id res chain seq x y z
N MET A 1 -98.81 -31.64 -2.20
CA MET A 1 -97.43 -32.05 -2.43
C MET A 1 -96.54 -30.81 -2.36
N ALA A 2 -95.85 -30.66 -1.28
CA ALA A 2 -95.03 -29.48 -0.97
C ALA A 2 -93.58 -29.65 -1.53
N ALA A 3 -93.14 -28.73 -2.30
CA ALA A 3 -91.75 -28.63 -2.69
C ALA A 3 -91.12 -27.48 -1.94
N THR A 4 -90.18 -27.84 -1.07
CA THR A 4 -89.43 -26.97 -0.15
C THR A 4 -88.28 -26.24 -0.92
N ALA A 5 -88.37 -24.94 -0.96
CA ALA A 5 -87.23 -24.10 -1.45
C ALA A 5 -86.17 -24.00 -0.38
N ALA A 6 -84.94 -24.37 -0.70
CA ALA A 6 -83.76 -24.16 0.15
C ALA A 6 -83.20 -22.73 0.00
N PRO A 7 -82.66 -22.06 1.05
CA PRO A 7 -82.16 -20.67 0.98
C PRO A 7 -80.75 -20.59 0.41
N GLU A 8 -80.67 -19.84 -0.66
CA GLU A 8 -79.47 -19.41 -1.36
C GLU A 8 -78.87 -18.16 -0.67
N GLN A 9 -78.36 -18.26 0.56
CA GLN A 9 -77.79 -17.12 1.29
C GLN A 9 -76.57 -17.46 2.16
N ALA A 10 -75.62 -18.24 1.67
CA ALA A 10 -74.47 -18.59 2.48
C ALA A 10 -73.14 -18.60 1.72
N VAL A 11 -72.98 -17.88 0.60
CA VAL A 11 -71.69 -17.93 -0.17
C VAL A 11 -70.96 -16.57 -0.30
N ASP A 12 -71.51 -15.47 0.29
CA ASP A 12 -70.90 -14.14 0.06
C ASP A 12 -70.04 -13.61 1.23
N SER A 13 -69.60 -14.42 2.21
CA SER A 13 -68.83 -13.99 3.37
C SER A 13 -67.37 -14.35 3.37
N LEU A 14 -66.81 -14.87 2.28
CA LEU A 14 -65.34 -15.22 2.18
C LEU A 14 -64.55 -14.38 1.16
N ARG A 15 -64.98 -13.16 0.88
CA ARG A 15 -64.09 -12.18 0.24
C ARG A 15 -63.09 -11.68 1.27
N THR A 16 -62.03 -12.47 1.50
CA THR A 16 -60.85 -12.06 2.23
C THR A 16 -60.31 -10.78 1.60
N HIS A 17 -60.40 -9.68 2.35
CA HIS A 17 -59.71 -8.44 2.03
C HIS A 17 -58.18 -8.69 2.03
N ALA A 18 -57.64 -9.08 0.89
CA ALA A 18 -56.21 -9.11 0.66
C ALA A 18 -55.69 -7.66 0.74
N ALA A 19 -55.06 -7.30 1.86
CA ALA A 19 -54.44 -6.00 2.02
C ALA A 19 -53.45 -5.76 0.86
N PRO A 20 -53.44 -4.57 0.23
CA PRO A 20 -52.57 -4.29 -0.88
C PRO A 20 -51.12 -4.45 -0.41
N ARG A 21 -50.41 -5.45 -0.92
CA ARG A 21 -48.96 -5.60 -0.76
C ARG A 21 -48.35 -4.34 -1.31
N LYS A 22 -47.89 -3.44 -0.42
CA LYS A 22 -47.09 -2.27 -0.78
C LYS A 22 -45.94 -2.77 -1.64
N ALA A 23 -45.99 -2.52 -2.94
CA ALA A 23 -44.93 -2.81 -3.86
C ALA A 23 -43.63 -2.17 -3.27
N ARG A 24 -42.69 -3.02 -2.89
CA ARG A 24 -41.35 -2.57 -2.50
C ARG A 24 -40.82 -1.82 -3.70
N ARG A 25 -40.79 -0.49 -3.62
CA ARG A 25 -40.11 0.35 -4.59
C ARG A 25 -38.68 -0.16 -4.65
N THR A 26 -38.35 -0.95 -5.64
CA THR A 26 -36.99 -1.29 -6.01
C THR A 26 -36.33 0.02 -6.33
N ARG A 27 -35.51 0.51 -5.38
CA ARG A 27 -34.70 1.69 -5.66
C ARG A 27 -33.88 1.39 -6.89
N SER A 28 -33.99 2.28 -7.89
CA SER A 28 -33.31 2.13 -9.17
C SER A 28 -31.82 1.87 -8.89
N PHE A 29 -31.35 0.68 -9.24
CA PHE A 29 -29.95 0.26 -9.20
C PHE A 29 -29.04 1.35 -9.79
N TRP A 30 -29.48 2.01 -10.84
CA TRP A 30 -28.78 3.11 -11.51
C TRP A 30 -28.51 4.33 -10.64
N ARG A 31 -29.25 4.55 -9.57
CA ARG A 31 -29.01 5.65 -8.62
C ARG A 31 -27.99 5.29 -7.53
N GLU A 32 -27.80 4.01 -7.25
CA GLU A 32 -26.84 3.55 -6.25
C GLU A 32 -25.45 3.32 -6.87
N LEU A 33 -25.38 3.06 -8.18
CA LEU A 33 -24.16 2.80 -8.94
C LEU A 33 -23.10 3.92 -8.82
N PRO A 34 -23.40 5.22 -9.04
CA PRO A 34 -22.40 6.28 -8.90
C PRO A 34 -21.87 6.40 -7.47
N VAL A 35 -22.69 6.18 -6.46
CA VAL A 35 -22.24 6.22 -5.06
C VAL A 35 -21.31 5.06 -4.75
N LEU A 36 -21.62 3.86 -5.21
CA LEU A 36 -20.75 2.69 -5.07
C LEU A 36 -19.43 2.88 -5.81
N PHE A 37 -19.48 3.45 -7.01
CA PHE A 37 -18.30 3.77 -7.79
C PHE A 37 -17.38 4.77 -7.07
N VAL A 38 -17.93 5.86 -6.52
CA VAL A 38 -17.16 6.86 -5.76
C VAL A 38 -16.55 6.24 -4.50
N ILE A 39 -17.28 5.38 -3.78
CA ILE A 39 -16.75 4.69 -2.60
C ILE A 39 -15.64 3.72 -3.00
N ALA A 40 -15.83 2.92 -4.04
CA ALA A 40 -14.81 2.00 -4.54
C ALA A 40 -13.56 2.74 -5.01
N LEU A 41 -13.72 3.84 -5.73
CA LEU A 41 -12.61 4.69 -6.16
C LEU A 41 -11.88 5.30 -4.97
N ALA A 42 -12.60 5.82 -3.97
CA ALA A 42 -11.99 6.36 -2.77
C ALA A 42 -11.17 5.32 -1.99
N ILE A 43 -11.71 4.09 -1.85
CA ILE A 43 -10.99 2.97 -1.21
C ILE A 43 -9.77 2.58 -2.04
N ALA A 44 -9.89 2.47 -3.37
CA ALA A 44 -8.77 2.15 -4.24
C ALA A 44 -7.65 3.20 -4.15
N LEU A 45 -8.00 4.48 -4.11
CA LEU A 45 -7.05 5.59 -3.93
C LEU A 45 -6.36 5.53 -2.56
N LEU A 46 -7.09 5.21 -1.49
CA LEU A 46 -6.53 5.04 -0.16
C LEU A 46 -5.53 3.87 -0.13
N ILE A 47 -5.91 2.71 -0.65
CA ILE A 47 -5.02 1.55 -0.70
C ILE A 47 -3.76 1.89 -1.48
N LYS A 48 -3.89 2.50 -2.66
CA LYS A 48 -2.75 2.87 -3.49
C LYS A 48 -1.86 3.93 -2.82
N SER A 49 -2.44 4.92 -2.16
CA SER A 49 -1.68 6.00 -1.53
C SER A 49 -0.87 5.53 -0.31
N PHE A 50 -1.44 4.63 0.49
CA PHE A 50 -0.88 4.25 1.78
C PHE A 50 -0.32 2.84 1.86
N VAL A 51 -0.82 1.90 1.07
CA VAL A 51 -0.50 0.47 1.23
C VAL A 51 0.46 -0.04 0.17
N VAL A 52 0.11 0.11 -1.11
CA VAL A 52 0.87 -0.46 -2.23
C VAL A 52 1.02 0.55 -3.35
N GLN A 53 2.23 0.68 -3.85
CA GLN A 53 2.54 1.54 -4.99
C GLN A 53 3.25 0.72 -6.08
N ALA A 54 2.87 0.96 -7.34
CA ALA A 54 3.57 0.37 -8.48
C ALA A 54 4.72 1.27 -8.91
N PHE A 55 5.90 0.67 -9.13
CA PHE A 55 7.08 1.34 -9.68
C PHE A 55 7.49 0.71 -10.99
N TYR A 56 7.95 1.53 -11.93
CA TYR A 56 8.55 1.10 -13.18
C TYR A 56 10.06 0.96 -13.01
N ILE A 57 10.68 -0.06 -13.62
CA ILE A 57 12.11 -0.32 -13.54
C ILE A 57 12.80 0.24 -14.78
N PRO A 58 13.54 1.37 -14.67
CA PRO A 58 14.18 2.00 -15.81
C PRO A 58 15.60 1.54 -16.06
N SER A 59 16.26 0.85 -15.11
CA SER A 59 17.68 0.54 -15.15
C SER A 59 17.98 -0.95 -15.01
N SER A 60 19.15 -1.35 -15.49
CA SER A 60 19.64 -2.74 -15.47
C SER A 60 20.25 -3.17 -14.13
N SER A 61 20.32 -2.29 -13.12
CA SER A 61 21.07 -2.57 -11.88
C SER A 61 20.55 -3.76 -11.07
N MET A 62 19.31 -4.20 -11.31
CA MET A 62 18.64 -5.32 -10.63
C MET A 62 18.29 -6.46 -11.61
N GLU A 63 18.84 -6.44 -12.83
CA GLU A 63 18.61 -7.51 -13.83
C GLU A 63 18.91 -8.89 -13.27
N ASN A 64 18.28 -9.90 -13.83
CA ASN A 64 18.04 -11.24 -13.31
C ASN A 64 16.89 -11.30 -12.27
N THR A 65 16.82 -10.32 -11.38
CA THR A 65 15.68 -10.20 -10.45
C THR A 65 14.60 -9.27 -11.01
N LEU A 66 14.96 -8.11 -11.52
CA LEU A 66 14.05 -7.12 -12.11
C LEU A 66 14.68 -6.59 -13.40
N ASP A 67 14.01 -6.79 -14.52
CA ASP A 67 14.51 -6.32 -15.82
C ASP A 67 13.94 -4.93 -16.15
N ILE A 68 14.61 -4.26 -17.09
CA ILE A 68 14.14 -2.97 -17.62
C ILE A 68 12.73 -3.16 -18.20
N GLY A 69 11.82 -2.27 -17.83
CA GLY A 69 10.42 -2.32 -18.28
C GLY A 69 9.47 -3.04 -17.33
N ASP A 70 9.98 -3.74 -16.33
CA ASP A 70 9.14 -4.36 -15.30
C ASP A 70 8.35 -3.30 -14.52
N LYS A 71 7.14 -3.67 -14.09
CA LYS A 71 6.41 -2.93 -13.04
C LYS A 71 6.36 -3.80 -11.80
N VAL A 72 6.78 -3.23 -10.68
CA VAL A 72 6.83 -3.91 -9.39
C VAL A 72 5.90 -3.27 -8.40
N LEU A 73 5.28 -4.07 -7.56
CA LEU A 73 4.49 -3.59 -6.44
C LEU A 73 5.38 -3.44 -5.21
N VAL A 74 5.28 -2.29 -4.57
CA VAL A 74 6.01 -1.92 -3.37
C VAL A 74 5.04 -1.76 -2.21
N ASN A 75 5.24 -2.54 -1.16
CA ASN A 75 4.48 -2.44 0.09
C ASN A 75 5.11 -1.37 0.98
N LYS A 76 4.37 -0.30 1.23
CA LYS A 76 4.82 0.84 2.04
C LYS A 76 4.61 0.64 3.54
N LEU A 77 3.72 -0.29 3.91
CA LEU A 77 3.35 -0.51 5.31
C LEU A 77 4.19 -1.60 5.99
N VAL A 78 4.88 -2.44 5.25
CA VAL A 78 5.55 -3.63 5.79
C VAL A 78 6.52 -3.27 6.93
N TYR A 79 7.23 -2.17 6.81
CA TYR A 79 8.23 -1.73 7.79
C TYR A 79 7.63 -0.99 9.01
N HIS A 80 6.31 -0.84 9.08
CA HIS A 80 5.59 -0.48 10.30
C HIS A 80 5.34 -1.69 11.21
N PHE A 81 5.39 -2.91 10.65
CA PHE A 81 5.08 -4.15 11.35
C PHE A 81 6.29 -5.05 11.57
N ARG A 82 7.36 -4.86 10.81
CA ARG A 82 8.63 -5.58 10.97
C ARG A 82 9.81 -4.70 10.55
N SER A 83 10.99 -5.03 11.07
CA SER A 83 12.25 -4.41 10.64
C SER A 83 12.59 -4.78 9.20
N ILE A 84 13.42 -3.96 8.56
CA ILE A 84 14.09 -4.29 7.30
C ILE A 84 15.05 -5.45 7.55
N GLN A 85 15.07 -6.41 6.63
CA GLN A 85 15.90 -7.62 6.76
C GLN A 85 16.89 -7.73 5.60
N PRO A 86 18.05 -8.35 5.82
CA PRO A 86 18.92 -8.74 4.72
C PRO A 86 18.16 -9.58 3.69
N GLY A 87 18.38 -9.29 2.40
CA GLY A 87 17.66 -9.92 1.28
C GLY A 87 16.41 -9.19 0.82
N ASP A 88 15.83 -8.26 1.60
CA ASP A 88 14.73 -7.41 1.13
C ASP A 88 15.15 -6.58 -0.09
N ILE A 89 14.28 -6.47 -1.08
CA ILE A 89 14.43 -5.51 -2.16
C ILE A 89 13.68 -4.24 -1.75
N VAL A 90 14.41 -3.14 -1.59
CA VAL A 90 13.85 -1.87 -1.10
C VAL A 90 13.86 -0.82 -2.20
N VAL A 91 12.79 -0.01 -2.22
CA VAL A 91 12.76 1.27 -2.93
C VAL A 91 13.00 2.36 -1.92
N PHE A 92 13.94 3.26 -2.20
CA PHE A 92 14.33 4.33 -1.31
C PHE A 92 14.67 5.60 -2.08
N ASN A 93 14.56 6.74 -1.41
CA ASN A 93 14.97 8.03 -1.94
C ASN A 93 16.45 8.27 -1.59
N GLY A 94 17.26 8.71 -2.58
CA GLY A 94 18.70 8.92 -2.41
C GLY A 94 19.10 10.32 -1.95
N VAL A 95 18.13 11.24 -1.79
CA VAL A 95 18.42 12.65 -1.44
C VAL A 95 19.18 12.77 -0.12
N GLY A 96 20.25 13.53 -0.13
CA GLY A 96 21.09 13.75 1.05
C GLY A 96 21.95 12.55 1.45
N SER A 97 21.97 11.49 0.63
CA SER A 97 22.84 10.32 0.79
C SER A 97 23.64 10.08 -0.50
N TRP A 98 23.02 9.56 -1.52
CA TRP A 98 23.62 9.30 -2.84
C TRP A 98 23.42 10.46 -3.81
N GLU A 99 22.39 11.25 -3.61
CA GLU A 99 22.07 12.41 -4.42
C GLU A 99 22.13 13.69 -3.58
N PRO A 100 22.61 14.80 -4.15
CA PRO A 100 22.62 16.07 -3.45
C PRO A 100 21.20 16.53 -3.10
N VAL A 101 21.07 17.23 -2.00
CA VAL A 101 19.78 17.87 -1.65
C VAL A 101 19.47 18.94 -2.70
N PRO A 102 18.35 18.85 -3.43
CA PRO A 102 18.00 19.86 -4.42
C PRO A 102 17.84 21.22 -3.73
N PRO A 103 18.23 22.33 -4.40
CA PRO A 103 17.98 23.65 -3.87
C PRO A 103 16.48 23.87 -3.64
N PRO A 104 16.10 24.66 -2.63
CA PRO A 104 14.69 24.91 -2.35
C PRO A 104 14.00 25.46 -3.59
N ALA A 105 12.86 24.87 -3.96
CA ALA A 105 12.08 25.31 -5.10
C ALA A 105 11.74 26.80 -4.94
N GLN A 106 12.17 27.61 -5.90
CA GLN A 106 11.81 29.02 -5.92
C GLN A 106 10.29 29.12 -6.10
N SER A 107 9.59 29.51 -5.05
CA SER A 107 8.16 29.74 -5.14
C SER A 107 7.90 30.90 -6.08
N SER A 108 7.11 30.65 -7.14
CA SER A 108 6.70 31.70 -8.05
C SER A 108 6.01 32.82 -7.27
N SER A 109 6.38 34.06 -7.56
CA SER A 109 5.71 35.25 -7.00
C SER A 109 4.28 35.45 -7.51
N ASN A 110 3.90 34.71 -8.57
CA ASN A 110 2.56 34.79 -9.15
C ASN A 110 1.54 33.98 -8.31
N PRO A 111 0.51 34.62 -7.71
CA PRO A 111 -0.46 33.95 -6.85
C PRO A 111 -1.28 32.85 -7.57
N LEU A 112 -1.51 32.97 -8.88
CA LEU A 112 -2.22 31.96 -9.64
C LEU A 112 -1.39 30.69 -9.86
N VAL A 113 -0.08 30.85 -10.12
CA VAL A 113 0.85 29.70 -10.21
C VAL A 113 0.97 29.01 -8.87
N ARG A 114 1.03 29.76 -7.79
CA ARG A 114 1.08 29.24 -6.43
C ARG A 114 -0.19 28.46 -6.06
N LEU A 115 -1.37 28.96 -6.46
CA LEU A 115 -2.63 28.25 -6.27
C LEU A 115 -2.68 26.95 -7.08
N TYR A 116 -2.22 26.97 -8.33
CA TYR A 116 -2.08 25.77 -9.17
C TYR A 116 -1.15 24.74 -8.54
N ASP A 117 0.04 25.15 -8.10
CA ASP A 117 1.04 24.27 -7.51
C ASP A 117 0.57 23.63 -6.19
N VAL A 118 -0.22 24.36 -5.40
CA VAL A 118 -0.73 23.85 -4.11
C VAL A 118 -1.96 22.96 -4.28
N THR A 119 -2.84 23.23 -5.28
CA THR A 119 -4.13 22.55 -5.37
C THR A 119 -4.23 21.55 -6.53
N LEU A 120 -3.88 21.96 -7.74
CA LEU A 120 -4.09 21.15 -8.93
C LEU A 120 -2.91 20.25 -9.27
N ASN A 121 -1.69 20.71 -9.04
CA ASN A 121 -0.48 19.94 -9.33
C ASN A 121 -0.38 18.65 -8.50
N PRO A 122 -0.61 18.64 -7.17
CA PRO A 122 -0.63 17.40 -6.39
C PRO A 122 -1.76 16.45 -6.83
N LEU A 123 -2.93 16.98 -7.18
CA LEU A 123 -4.05 16.18 -7.67
C LEU A 123 -3.72 15.54 -9.03
N TYR A 124 -3.16 16.31 -9.95
CA TYR A 124 -2.72 15.85 -11.26
C TYR A 124 -1.65 14.74 -11.12
N HIS A 125 -0.61 14.95 -10.31
CA HIS A 125 0.41 13.95 -10.05
C HIS A 125 -0.15 12.71 -9.33
N SER A 126 -1.13 12.87 -8.46
CA SER A 126 -1.81 11.75 -7.81
C SER A 126 -2.62 10.91 -8.81
N ILE A 127 -3.28 11.55 -9.77
CA ILE A 127 -4.05 10.87 -10.83
C ILE A 127 -3.10 10.18 -11.82
N LEU A 128 -2.06 10.87 -12.29
CA LEU A 128 -1.04 10.25 -13.16
C LEU A 128 -0.34 9.09 -12.47
N GLY A 129 -0.05 9.23 -11.19
CA GLY A 129 0.45 8.16 -10.36
C GLY A 129 -0.49 6.93 -10.29
N LEU A 130 -1.76 7.02 -10.70
CA LEU A 130 -2.66 5.86 -10.86
C LEU A 130 -2.19 4.89 -11.96
N PHE A 131 -1.51 5.39 -12.97
CA PHE A 131 -1.06 4.60 -14.12
C PHE A 131 0.36 4.05 -14.00
N GLY A 132 1.00 4.20 -12.85
CA GLY A 132 2.38 3.79 -12.57
C GLY A 132 3.33 4.96 -12.82
N THR A 133 3.86 5.55 -11.76
CA THR A 133 4.89 6.56 -11.85
C THR A 133 6.21 5.89 -12.22
N ALA A 134 6.95 6.50 -13.15
CA ALA A 134 8.39 6.32 -13.14
C ALA A 134 8.88 6.65 -11.72
N PRO A 135 9.92 5.93 -11.20
CA PRO A 135 10.59 6.36 -9.98
C PRO A 135 10.86 7.86 -10.10
N GLY A 136 10.72 8.61 -9.00
CA GLY A 136 11.25 9.97 -8.96
C GLY A 136 12.71 9.93 -9.44
N GLN A 137 13.22 10.98 -10.04
CA GLN A 137 14.60 11.00 -10.55
C GLN A 137 15.66 10.62 -9.48
N GLN A 138 15.23 10.56 -8.22
CA GLN A 138 16.06 10.30 -7.05
C GLN A 138 15.66 9.02 -6.28
N ASP A 139 14.77 8.21 -6.85
CA ASP A 139 14.36 6.95 -6.25
C ASP A 139 15.17 5.78 -6.83
N PHE A 140 15.69 4.96 -5.95
CA PHE A 140 16.51 3.80 -6.28
C PHE A 140 15.84 2.52 -5.82
N ILE A 141 16.15 1.42 -6.50
CA ILE A 141 15.77 0.07 -6.09
C ILE A 141 17.02 -0.80 -5.98
N LYS A 142 17.23 -1.41 -4.81
CA LYS A 142 18.38 -2.25 -4.50
C LYS A 142 18.00 -3.35 -3.52
N ARG A 143 18.86 -4.36 -3.41
CA ARG A 143 18.76 -5.41 -2.39
C ARG A 143 19.53 -5.02 -1.14
N VAL A 144 18.91 -5.18 0.03
CA VAL A 144 19.56 -5.02 1.32
C VAL A 144 20.52 -6.19 1.54
N ILE A 145 21.79 -5.87 1.76
CA ILE A 145 22.83 -6.85 2.08
C ILE A 145 23.14 -6.83 3.57
N GLY A 146 23.18 -5.65 4.19
CA GLY A 146 23.42 -5.50 5.62
C GLY A 146 22.48 -4.49 6.26
N VAL A 147 22.12 -4.78 7.51
CA VAL A 147 21.26 -3.95 8.36
C VAL A 147 22.08 -3.36 9.52
N PRO A 148 21.54 -2.44 10.33
CA PRO A 148 22.27 -1.81 11.42
C PRO A 148 23.02 -2.81 12.31
N GLY A 149 24.31 -2.55 12.51
CA GLY A 149 25.18 -3.41 13.33
C GLY A 149 25.92 -4.50 12.57
N ASP A 150 25.47 -4.87 11.37
CA ASP A 150 26.13 -5.87 10.53
C ASP A 150 27.50 -5.39 10.04
N ARG A 151 28.42 -6.33 9.91
CA ARG A 151 29.66 -6.15 9.17
C ARG A 151 29.55 -6.77 7.80
N VAL A 152 29.54 -5.92 6.77
CA VAL A 152 29.52 -6.37 5.37
C VAL A 152 30.90 -6.18 4.77
N ALA A 153 31.46 -7.22 4.17
CA ALA A 153 32.79 -7.17 3.59
C ALA A 153 32.88 -8.00 2.28
N CYS A 154 33.82 -7.64 1.44
CA CYS A 154 34.29 -8.39 0.28
C CYS A 154 35.80 -8.10 0.09
N CYS A 155 36.63 -8.99 -0.44
CA CYS A 155 36.37 -10.25 -1.15
C CYS A 155 37.34 -11.30 -0.61
N THR A 156 37.33 -11.62 0.65
CA THR A 156 38.10 -12.73 1.19
C THR A 156 37.45 -14.02 0.67
N GLY A 157 38.15 -14.76 -0.18
CA GLY A 157 37.60 -15.96 -0.84
C GLY A 157 36.67 -15.68 -2.02
N GLY A 158 36.54 -14.43 -2.47
CA GLY A 158 35.74 -14.07 -3.66
C GLY A 158 34.29 -13.69 -3.35
N ASP A 159 33.78 -13.97 -2.17
CA ASP A 159 32.38 -13.78 -1.79
C ASP A 159 32.16 -12.46 -1.01
N VAL A 160 30.94 -11.93 -1.10
CA VAL A 160 30.45 -10.96 -0.11
C VAL A 160 30.09 -11.70 1.16
N THR A 161 30.52 -11.17 2.29
CA THR A 161 30.25 -11.75 3.61
C THR A 161 29.42 -10.79 4.46
N VAL A 162 28.52 -11.34 5.27
CA VAL A 162 27.80 -10.62 6.31
C VAL A 162 28.13 -11.26 7.65
N ASN A 163 28.69 -10.49 8.57
CA ASN A 163 29.17 -10.96 9.87
C ASN A 163 30.17 -12.14 9.78
N GLY A 164 30.94 -12.18 8.69
CA GLY A 164 31.90 -13.25 8.39
C GLY A 164 31.29 -14.46 7.68
N VAL A 165 29.97 -14.52 7.49
CA VAL A 165 29.28 -15.62 6.78
C VAL A 165 29.22 -15.28 5.28
N PRO A 166 29.77 -16.13 4.39
CA PRO A 166 29.71 -15.88 2.94
C PRO A 166 28.29 -16.04 2.39
N LEU A 167 27.89 -15.12 1.52
CA LEU A 167 26.61 -15.17 0.82
C LEU A 167 26.73 -16.08 -0.40
N ARG A 168 25.78 -17.01 -0.54
CA ARG A 168 25.60 -17.84 -1.74
C ARG A 168 24.67 -17.10 -2.70
N GLU A 169 25.25 -16.26 -3.58
CA GLU A 169 24.50 -15.26 -4.34
C GLU A 169 24.00 -15.76 -5.71
N GLN A 170 24.33 -17.00 -6.11
CA GLN A 170 24.04 -17.56 -7.43
C GLN A 170 22.53 -17.54 -7.79
N SER A 171 21.65 -17.56 -6.79
CA SER A 171 20.20 -17.57 -7.00
C SER A 171 19.61 -16.25 -7.48
N TYR A 172 20.31 -15.13 -7.29
CA TYR A 172 19.83 -13.80 -7.65
C TYR A 172 20.84 -12.93 -8.40
N LEU A 173 22.13 -13.26 -8.31
CA LEU A 173 23.16 -12.53 -9.03
C LEU A 173 22.98 -12.67 -10.54
N TYR A 174 23.22 -11.60 -11.29
CA TYR A 174 23.20 -11.67 -12.76
C TYR A 174 24.25 -12.68 -13.27
N PRO A 175 23.89 -13.57 -14.20
CA PRO A 175 24.78 -14.61 -14.70
C PRO A 175 26.11 -14.04 -15.19
N GLY A 176 27.21 -14.66 -14.79
CA GLY A 176 28.56 -14.23 -15.13
C GLY A 176 29.12 -13.09 -14.29
N ASN A 177 28.35 -12.52 -13.37
CA ASN A 177 28.86 -11.53 -12.45
C ASN A 177 29.58 -12.19 -11.27
N ILE A 178 30.64 -11.53 -10.81
CA ILE A 178 31.29 -11.84 -9.54
C ILE A 178 30.62 -10.98 -8.42
N PRO A 179 30.69 -11.41 -7.15
CA PRO A 179 30.06 -10.72 -6.03
C PRO A 179 30.47 -9.25 -5.88
N SER A 180 31.73 -8.91 -6.11
CA SER A 180 32.20 -7.52 -6.23
C SER A 180 33.57 -7.47 -6.92
N THR A 181 33.81 -6.41 -7.70
CA THR A 181 35.12 -6.05 -8.25
C THR A 181 35.92 -5.17 -7.31
N GLN A 182 35.28 -4.62 -6.26
CA GLN A 182 35.89 -3.73 -5.29
C GLN A 182 35.93 -4.40 -3.93
N ALA A 183 37.09 -4.38 -3.28
CA ALA A 183 37.20 -4.77 -1.88
C ALA A 183 36.61 -3.68 -0.99
N PHE A 184 35.80 -4.08 -0.01
CA PHE A 184 35.26 -3.19 0.99
C PHE A 184 35.06 -3.92 2.32
N SER A 185 35.00 -3.15 3.40
CA SER A 185 34.61 -3.67 4.73
C SER A 185 33.95 -2.53 5.50
N ILE A 186 32.67 -2.65 5.75
CA ILE A 186 31.87 -1.63 6.43
C ILE A 186 31.12 -2.24 7.61
N LYS A 187 31.13 -1.57 8.75
CA LYS A 187 30.16 -1.82 9.82
C LYS A 187 28.98 -0.88 9.58
N VAL A 188 27.82 -1.44 9.31
CA VAL A 188 26.59 -0.69 9.00
C VAL A 188 26.20 0.12 10.24
N PRO A 189 26.12 1.47 10.14
CA PRO A 189 25.75 2.31 11.27
C PRO A 189 24.30 2.10 11.72
N ALA A 190 23.97 2.52 12.93
CA ALA A 190 22.60 2.52 13.43
C ALA A 190 21.66 3.34 12.52
N GLY A 191 20.48 2.82 12.21
CA GLY A 191 19.48 3.46 11.36
C GLY A 191 19.87 3.56 9.87
N ARG A 192 20.87 2.79 9.40
CA ARG A 192 21.32 2.79 8.02
C ARG A 192 21.39 1.39 7.44
N LEU A 193 21.44 1.29 6.12
CA LEU A 193 21.48 0.03 5.36
C LEU A 193 22.66 0.05 4.39
N TRP A 194 23.23 -1.12 4.14
CA TRP A 194 24.12 -1.38 3.02
C TRP A 194 23.36 -2.13 1.95
N VAL A 195 23.28 -1.55 0.75
CA VAL A 195 22.46 -2.10 -0.34
C VAL A 195 23.27 -2.31 -1.61
N MET A 196 22.98 -3.36 -2.36
CA MET A 196 23.67 -3.67 -3.61
C MET A 196 22.67 -4.06 -4.70
N GLY A 197 23.04 -3.81 -5.96
CA GLY A 197 22.28 -4.30 -7.11
C GLY A 197 22.58 -5.78 -7.39
N ASP A 198 21.62 -6.50 -7.95
CA ASP A 198 21.79 -7.91 -8.33
C ASP A 198 22.65 -8.05 -9.59
N HIS A 199 22.65 -7.04 -10.47
CA HIS A 199 23.58 -6.94 -11.60
C HIS A 199 24.84 -6.17 -11.16
N ARG A 200 25.71 -6.84 -10.42
CA ARG A 200 26.91 -6.29 -9.76
C ARG A 200 27.82 -5.47 -10.65
N ALA A 201 27.99 -5.89 -11.91
CA ALA A 201 28.93 -5.26 -12.85
C ALA A 201 28.49 -3.86 -13.28
N VAL A 202 27.19 -3.58 -13.33
CA VAL A 202 26.65 -2.29 -13.81
C VAL A 202 25.97 -1.48 -12.71
N SER A 203 25.77 -2.05 -11.53
CA SER A 203 25.11 -1.36 -10.42
C SER A 203 26.04 -0.35 -9.75
N TYR A 204 25.69 0.92 -9.86
CA TYR A 204 26.27 1.97 -9.00
C TYR A 204 25.45 2.00 -7.71
N ASP A 205 25.94 1.32 -6.69
CA ASP A 205 25.28 1.06 -5.42
C ASP A 205 26.17 1.48 -4.23
N SER A 206 25.91 0.97 -3.01
CA SER A 206 26.70 1.32 -1.81
C SER A 206 28.20 1.25 -2.02
N ARG A 207 28.68 0.37 -2.90
CA ARG A 207 30.11 0.25 -3.22
C ARG A 207 30.65 1.48 -3.96
N GLY A 208 29.86 2.04 -4.89
CA GLY A 208 30.22 3.23 -5.65
C GLY A 208 30.06 4.53 -4.86
N HIS A 209 29.20 4.53 -3.87
CA HIS A 209 28.83 5.70 -3.07
C HIS A 209 29.63 5.85 -1.78
N GLN A 210 30.75 5.13 -1.60
CA GLN A 210 31.54 5.19 -0.35
C GLN A 210 32.14 6.59 -0.06
N ALA A 211 32.30 7.42 -1.07
CA ALA A 211 32.77 8.81 -0.91
C ALA A 211 31.63 9.78 -0.52
N ASP A 212 30.37 9.36 -0.65
CA ASP A 212 29.20 10.19 -0.40
C ASP A 212 28.82 10.20 1.10
N PRO A 213 27.94 11.12 1.53
CA PRO A 213 27.49 11.20 2.91
C PRO A 213 26.91 9.87 3.42
N GLY A 214 27.53 9.33 4.47
CA GLY A 214 27.15 8.03 5.04
C GLY A 214 27.97 6.84 4.53
N ASN A 215 29.08 7.09 3.82
CA ASN A 215 30.01 6.06 3.34
C ASN A 215 29.32 4.93 2.57
N GLY A 216 28.47 5.32 1.61
CA GLY A 216 27.69 4.40 0.77
C GLY A 216 26.42 3.84 1.42
N THR A 217 26.24 3.96 2.73
CA THR A 217 25.02 3.50 3.39
C THR A 217 23.86 4.48 3.18
N ILE A 218 22.62 3.95 3.16
CA ILE A 218 21.41 4.76 3.06
C ILE A 218 20.65 4.79 4.39
N PRO A 219 19.98 5.89 4.76
CA PRO A 219 19.13 5.93 5.96
C PRO A 219 17.89 5.04 5.81
N GLU A 220 17.54 4.29 6.85
CA GLU A 220 16.26 3.51 6.89
C GLU A 220 15.05 4.41 6.70
N SER A 221 15.10 5.65 7.20
CA SER A 221 14.03 6.64 7.07
C SER A 221 13.74 7.07 5.64
N MET A 222 14.67 6.85 4.70
CA MET A 222 14.52 7.13 3.28
C MET A 222 13.91 5.96 2.50
N VAL A 223 13.67 4.81 3.16
CA VAL A 223 13.05 3.66 2.53
C VAL A 223 11.55 3.90 2.35
N ILE A 224 11.10 3.88 1.11
CA ILE A 224 9.70 4.04 0.72
C ILE A 224 8.91 2.76 1.00
N GLY A 225 9.52 1.59 0.75
CA GLY A 225 8.90 0.31 1.01
C GLY A 225 9.65 -0.88 0.39
N ARG A 226 9.08 -2.08 0.57
CA ARG A 226 9.58 -3.34 0.04
C ARG A 226 8.94 -3.67 -1.29
N ALA A 227 9.74 -3.90 -2.33
CA ALA A 227 9.28 -4.54 -3.56
C ALA A 227 8.99 -6.02 -3.28
N PHE A 228 7.78 -6.49 -3.58
CA PHE A 228 7.37 -7.84 -3.23
C PHE A 228 6.81 -8.66 -4.39
N MET A 229 6.45 -8.03 -5.51
CA MET A 229 5.88 -8.72 -6.66
C MET A 229 6.13 -7.95 -7.96
N THR A 230 6.55 -8.66 -9.01
CA THR A 230 6.53 -8.14 -10.39
C THR A 230 5.15 -8.42 -10.98
N VAL A 231 4.49 -7.37 -11.56
CA VAL A 231 3.12 -7.45 -12.12
C VAL A 231 3.02 -7.09 -13.59
N TRP A 232 4.10 -6.69 -14.20
CA TRP A 232 4.17 -6.43 -15.63
C TRP A 232 5.59 -6.67 -16.15
N PRO A 233 5.74 -7.27 -17.32
CA PRO A 233 4.70 -7.84 -18.20
C PRO A 233 4.07 -9.11 -17.60
N PRO A 234 2.86 -9.53 -18.06
CA PRO A 234 2.17 -10.70 -17.49
C PRO A 234 2.97 -11.99 -17.49
N GLY A 235 3.82 -12.19 -18.49
CA GLY A 235 4.70 -13.37 -18.57
C GLY A 235 5.82 -13.40 -17.52
N ARG A 236 5.99 -12.33 -16.75
CA ARG A 236 7.01 -12.19 -15.70
C ARG A 236 6.43 -11.99 -14.31
N TRP A 237 5.16 -12.30 -14.12
CA TRP A 237 4.54 -12.25 -12.81
C TRP A 237 5.25 -13.21 -11.86
N ARG A 238 5.80 -12.66 -10.78
CA ARG A 238 6.43 -13.45 -9.72
C ARG A 238 6.46 -12.69 -8.40
N VAL A 239 6.43 -13.45 -7.31
CA VAL A 239 6.71 -12.93 -5.97
C VAL A 239 8.23 -12.78 -5.82
N LEU A 240 8.66 -11.72 -5.15
CA LEU A 240 10.07 -11.42 -4.86
C LEU A 240 10.39 -11.90 -3.46
N ASP A 241 10.81 -13.15 -3.37
CA ASP A 241 11.17 -13.78 -2.10
C ASP A 241 12.56 -13.35 -1.63
N ILE A 242 12.81 -13.48 -0.33
CA ILE A 242 14.14 -13.32 0.26
C ILE A 242 14.93 -14.60 -0.08
N PRO A 243 16.08 -14.49 -0.78
CA PRO A 243 16.90 -15.65 -1.08
C PRO A 243 17.35 -16.40 0.17
N ALA A 244 17.35 -17.75 0.11
CA ALA A 244 17.67 -18.61 1.24
C ALA A 244 19.06 -18.35 1.86
N THR A 245 19.99 -17.78 1.09
CA THR A 245 21.31 -17.41 1.60
C THR A 245 21.26 -16.42 2.77
N PHE A 246 20.24 -15.57 2.83
CA PHE A 246 20.06 -14.61 3.94
C PHE A 246 19.46 -15.25 5.20
N GLY A 247 18.99 -16.50 5.12
CA GLY A 247 18.53 -17.29 6.26
C GLY A 247 19.62 -18.11 6.95
N GLN A 248 20.89 -17.98 6.52
CA GLN A 248 22.01 -18.70 7.14
C GLN A 248 22.24 -18.25 8.59
N ALA A 249 22.57 -19.20 9.47
CA ALA A 249 22.95 -18.87 10.83
C ALA A 249 24.16 -17.92 10.85
N GLY A 250 24.09 -16.87 11.67
CA GLY A 250 25.15 -15.86 11.82
C GLY A 250 24.97 -14.64 10.92
N ILE A 251 24.14 -14.68 9.86
CA ILE A 251 23.80 -13.48 9.08
C ILE A 251 22.88 -12.57 9.92
N ASN A 252 21.88 -13.13 10.55
CA ASN A 252 21.10 -12.42 11.55
C ASN A 252 21.90 -12.49 12.86
N GLY A 253 22.83 -11.55 13.06
CA GLY A 253 23.65 -11.46 14.28
C GLY A 253 22.81 -11.36 15.55
N PRO A 254 23.43 -11.35 16.76
CA PRO A 254 22.72 -11.34 18.05
C PRO A 254 21.79 -10.12 18.24
N THR A 255 21.81 -9.14 17.35
CA THR A 255 20.87 -8.03 17.25
C THR A 255 19.52 -8.43 16.62
N GLY A 256 19.37 -9.61 16.04
CA GLY A 256 18.08 -10.16 15.56
C GLY A 256 17.17 -10.67 16.68
N ALA A 257 17.68 -10.80 17.90
CA ALA A 257 16.89 -11.10 19.09
C ALA A 257 16.59 -9.78 19.82
N ALA A 258 15.30 -9.39 19.81
CA ALA A 258 14.72 -8.33 20.63
C ALA A 258 15.11 -6.88 20.26
N LEU A 259 14.76 -6.44 19.07
CA LEU A 259 14.28 -5.07 18.96
C LEU A 259 12.82 -5.09 19.38
N GLY A 260 12.55 -4.54 20.58
CA GLY A 260 11.21 -4.20 21.01
C GLY A 260 10.49 -3.40 19.91
N PRO A 261 9.17 -3.21 20.00
CA PRO A 261 8.40 -2.56 18.95
C PRO A 261 9.10 -1.27 18.55
N ALA A 262 9.46 -1.21 17.27
CA ALA A 262 10.05 0.00 16.71
C ALA A 262 9.18 1.19 17.13
N VAL A 263 9.76 2.15 17.83
CA VAL A 263 9.07 3.42 18.13
C VAL A 263 8.80 4.02 16.76
N ALA A 264 7.57 3.85 16.29
CA ALA A 264 7.14 4.44 15.04
C ALA A 264 7.37 5.96 15.14
N PRO A 265 8.02 6.59 14.17
CA PRO A 265 8.03 8.03 14.10
C PRO A 265 6.56 8.47 14.10
N ALA A 266 6.16 9.26 15.08
CA ALA A 266 4.81 9.76 15.19
C ALA A 266 4.45 10.49 13.89
N ALA A 267 3.64 9.86 13.07
CA ALA A 267 3.07 10.49 11.89
C ALA A 267 1.97 11.45 12.37
N PRO A 268 2.16 12.78 12.30
CA PRO A 268 1.28 13.74 13.00
C PRO A 268 -0.09 13.94 12.34
N TYR A 269 -0.41 13.25 11.23
CA TYR A 269 -1.59 13.60 10.42
C TYR A 269 -2.57 12.45 10.12
N LEU A 270 -2.37 11.25 10.67
CA LEU A 270 -3.25 10.09 10.37
C LEU A 270 -4.67 10.12 11.00
N PRO A 271 -4.97 10.75 12.15
CA PRO A 271 -6.30 10.61 12.73
C PRO A 271 -7.39 11.46 12.06
N LEU A 272 -7.04 12.57 11.38
CA LEU A 272 -8.05 13.48 10.82
C LEU A 272 -8.62 13.02 9.47
N ALA A 273 -7.80 12.50 8.56
CA ALA A 273 -8.26 12.06 7.26
C ALA A 273 -9.08 10.75 7.33
N ALA A 274 -8.66 9.78 8.15
CA ALA A 274 -9.41 8.55 8.37
C ALA A 274 -10.76 8.79 9.04
N GLY A 275 -10.85 9.75 9.95
CA GLY A 275 -12.10 10.14 10.61
C GLY A 275 -13.13 10.70 9.63
N PHE A 276 -12.72 11.52 8.67
CA PHE A 276 -13.63 12.13 7.70
C PHE A 276 -14.20 11.12 6.69
N VAL A 277 -13.37 10.18 6.19
CA VAL A 277 -13.79 9.19 5.19
C VAL A 277 -14.76 8.16 5.77
N LEU A 278 -14.62 7.81 7.04
CA LEU A 278 -15.51 6.87 7.72
C LEU A 278 -16.75 7.56 8.35
N ALA A 279 -16.65 8.83 8.75
CA ALA A 279 -17.73 9.54 9.41
C ALA A 279 -18.92 9.81 8.46
N VAL A 280 -18.67 10.13 7.20
CA VAL A 280 -19.74 10.44 6.23
C VAL A 280 -20.64 9.23 5.95
N PRO A 281 -20.11 8.03 5.58
CA PRO A 281 -20.97 6.87 5.38
C PRO A 281 -21.62 6.38 6.68
N LEU A 282 -20.95 6.49 7.82
CA LEU A 282 -21.49 6.06 9.11
C LEU A 282 -22.67 6.95 9.57
N THR A 283 -22.53 8.28 9.45
CA THR A 283 -23.61 9.23 9.76
C THR A 283 -24.80 9.10 8.81
N TRP A 284 -24.54 8.81 7.53
CA TRP A 284 -25.58 8.53 6.54
C TRP A 284 -26.30 7.21 6.84
N LEU A 285 -25.55 6.17 7.22
CA LEU A 285 -26.11 4.87 7.64
C LEU A 285 -26.94 5.02 8.93
N GLN A 286 -26.48 5.77 9.92
CA GLN A 286 -27.23 6.05 11.15
C GLN A 286 -28.50 6.85 10.88
N ARG A 287 -28.46 7.87 10.01
CA ARG A 287 -29.65 8.62 9.59
C ARG A 287 -30.65 7.72 8.85
N ARG A 288 -30.16 6.78 8.04
CA ARG A 288 -30.99 5.81 7.31
C ARG A 288 -31.66 4.80 8.25
N LEU A 289 -30.94 4.32 9.27
CA LEU A 289 -31.47 3.42 10.30
C LEU A 289 -32.49 4.16 11.20
N ARG A 290 -32.22 5.37 11.66
CA ARG A 290 -33.16 6.18 12.44
C ARG A 290 -34.47 6.43 11.68
N ARG A 291 -34.43 6.77 10.40
CA ARG A 291 -35.62 6.96 9.58
C ARG A 291 -36.45 5.65 9.42
N ARG A 292 -35.79 4.49 9.41
CA ARG A 292 -36.49 3.18 9.37
C ARG A 292 -37.17 2.83 10.69
N VAL A 293 -36.53 3.18 11.82
CA VAL A 293 -37.07 2.94 13.16
C VAL A 293 -38.27 3.87 13.42
N ILE A 294 -38.12 5.18 13.15
CA ILE A 294 -39.22 6.16 13.32
C ILE A 294 -40.41 5.85 12.42
N GLY A 295 -40.16 5.47 11.16
CA GLY A 295 -41.24 5.06 10.26
C GLY A 295 -42.02 3.79 10.70
N ARG A 296 -41.35 2.87 11.43
CA ARG A 296 -42.01 1.69 12.03
C ARG A 296 -42.80 2.03 13.29
N LEU A 297 -42.37 3.02 14.06
CA LEU A 297 -43.11 3.45 15.25
C LEU A 297 -44.35 4.26 14.90
N GLN A 298 -44.34 5.07 13.85
CA GLN A 298 -45.49 5.83 13.37
C GLN A 298 -46.56 4.90 12.74
N SER A 299 -46.17 3.80 12.10
CA SER A 299 -47.13 2.83 11.56
C SER A 299 -47.79 1.94 12.63
N ARG A 300 -47.21 1.86 13.84
CA ARG A 300 -47.81 1.16 15.00
C ARG A 300 -48.65 2.05 15.88
N GLY A 301 -48.47 3.38 15.81
CA GLY A 301 -49.26 4.35 16.59
C GLY A 301 -50.60 4.75 16.03
N GLY A 302 -50.93 4.35 14.77
CA GLY A 302 -52.17 4.71 14.08
C GLY A 302 -53.42 3.96 14.48
N LEU A 303 -53.36 3.05 15.48
CA LEU A 303 -54.51 2.18 15.85
C LEU A 303 -55.09 2.53 17.24
N ARG A 304 -54.78 3.67 17.86
CA ARG A 304 -55.32 4.08 19.18
C ARG A 304 -56.23 5.31 19.14
N GLY A 305 -56.69 5.74 17.99
CA GLY A 305 -57.50 6.94 17.81
C GLY A 305 -59.00 6.74 17.57
N LEU A 306 -59.58 5.52 17.73
CA LEU A 306 -60.95 5.22 17.33
C LEU A 306 -61.81 4.61 18.45
N VAL A 307 -61.64 5.04 19.69
CA VAL A 307 -62.62 4.76 20.78
C VAL A 307 -62.68 5.98 21.72
N ARG A 308 -63.45 7.00 21.35
CA ARG A 308 -64.16 7.88 22.29
C ARG A 308 -65.08 8.87 21.55
N ARG A 309 -66.24 8.42 21.15
CA ARG A 309 -67.45 9.25 21.08
C ARG A 309 -68.64 8.33 21.43
N ARG A 310 -68.96 8.33 22.65
CA ARG A 310 -70.29 8.45 23.25
C ARG A 310 -70.12 8.92 24.68
#